data_0e3ab327d536ed190e0081fdcf78ea7e
#
_entry.id   0e3ab327d536ed190e0081fdcf78ea7e
#
_cell.length_a   1.000
_cell.length_b   1.000
_cell.length_c   1.000
_cell.angle_alpha   90.00
_cell.angle_beta   90.00
_cell.angle_gamma   90.00
#
_symmetry.space_group_name_H-M   'P 1'
#
loop_
_entity.id
_entity.type
_entity.pdbx_description
1 polymer ?
#
loop_
_entity_poly.entity_id
_entity_poly.type
_entity_poly.pdbx_seq_one_letter_code
_entity_poly.pdbx_strand_id
1 'polypeptide(L)'
;MEQEPILNEHNKQEYPPMHTAEKKTSLIRRGIVFLLLSLIATNASAQDRMFPSKVYANEALRGYETALFDYFNISKANKFACLVEPSYHGEYCLSYNQRDNLLILKRAKKNIWSEQGWTYPLDSQLRNPGKKVDAEEYSLRISDSLADSLQVMFASAILTSSLIGDTLGGLGGVTYQFMLSPRYSSWGAVCWSPKESTNCGQAVAIIEKLCKYVETGDKEAAENLIGEIVRVTNLFRQYYPAGYRHEKTFCI
;
A
#
# COMPACT_ATOMS: atom_id res chain seq x y z
N MET A 1 -74.21 -47.42 42.30
CA MET A 1 -73.39 -47.27 41.11
C MET A 1 -72.31 -46.22 41.54
N GLU A 2 -71.22 -46.75 42.08
CA GLU A 2 -70.09 -45.95 42.54
C GLU A 2 -69.03 -45.90 41.40
N GLN A 3 -68.57 -44.72 41.07
CA GLN A 3 -67.47 -44.54 40.12
C GLN A 3 -66.20 -44.20 40.94
N GLU A 4 -65.18 -45.04 40.76
CA GLU A 4 -63.82 -44.80 41.30
C GLU A 4 -63.07 -43.73 40.51
N PRO A 5 -62.21 -42.93 41.16
CA PRO A 5 -61.38 -41.94 40.49
C PRO A 5 -60.08 -42.57 40.01
N ILE A 6 -59.75 -42.25 38.76
CA ILE A 6 -58.50 -42.61 38.09
C ILE A 6 -57.34 -41.75 38.64
N LEU A 7 -56.34 -42.40 39.26
CA LEU A 7 -55.06 -41.78 39.65
C LEU A 7 -54.21 -41.45 38.41
N ASN A 8 -53.86 -40.21 38.31
CA ASN A 8 -53.01 -39.70 37.26
C ASN A 8 -51.55 -39.76 37.73
N GLU A 9 -50.74 -40.66 37.20
CA GLU A 9 -49.31 -40.76 37.45
C GLU A 9 -48.58 -39.57 36.79
N HIS A 10 -48.00 -38.70 37.63
CA HIS A 10 -47.14 -37.61 37.19
C HIS A 10 -45.78 -38.15 36.71
N ASN A 11 -45.59 -38.05 35.41
CA ASN A 11 -44.34 -38.30 34.71
C ASN A 11 -43.30 -37.25 35.13
N LYS A 12 -42.40 -37.61 36.06
CA LYS A 12 -41.22 -36.77 36.41
C LYS A 12 -40.20 -36.88 35.32
N GLN A 13 -40.18 -35.89 34.41
CA GLN A 13 -39.07 -35.69 33.49
C GLN A 13 -37.86 -35.14 34.31
N GLU A 14 -36.86 -36.00 34.51
CA GLU A 14 -35.53 -35.57 35.01
C GLU A 14 -34.79 -34.76 33.91
N TYR A 15 -34.58 -33.48 34.14
CA TYR A 15 -33.75 -32.67 33.31
C TYR A 15 -32.26 -32.97 33.60
N PRO A 16 -31.42 -33.20 32.59
CA PRO A 16 -30.00 -33.42 32.81
C PRO A 16 -29.32 -32.14 33.33
N PRO A 17 -28.26 -32.25 34.12
CA PRO A 17 -27.64 -31.11 34.81
C PRO A 17 -27.00 -30.13 33.85
N MET A 18 -27.32 -28.84 33.97
CA MET A 18 -26.96 -27.72 33.16
C MET A 18 -25.45 -27.35 33.13
N HIS A 19 -24.59 -28.16 33.79
CA HIS A 19 -23.15 -27.85 33.94
C HIS A 19 -22.26 -28.18 32.73
N THR A 20 -22.77 -28.87 31.70
CA THR A 20 -21.97 -29.24 30.53
C THR A 20 -21.93 -28.16 29.42
N ALA A 21 -22.88 -27.20 29.43
CA ALA A 21 -22.95 -26.15 28.42
C ALA A 21 -21.92 -25.04 28.61
N GLU A 22 -21.61 -24.65 29.85
CA GLU A 22 -20.66 -23.56 30.11
C GLU A 22 -19.19 -23.89 29.74
N LYS A 23 -18.76 -25.14 29.94
CA LYS A 23 -17.39 -25.55 29.57
C LYS A 23 -17.16 -25.55 28.04
N LYS A 24 -18.17 -25.91 27.24
CA LYS A 24 -18.06 -25.91 25.77
C LYS A 24 -18.00 -24.49 25.19
N THR A 25 -18.77 -23.55 25.75
CA THR A 25 -18.75 -22.15 25.29
C THR A 25 -17.42 -21.44 25.62
N SER A 26 -16.78 -21.78 26.76
CA SER A 26 -15.47 -21.25 27.13
C SER A 26 -14.36 -21.73 26.16
N LEU A 27 -14.37 -22.98 25.72
CA LEU A 27 -13.41 -23.55 24.78
C LEU A 27 -13.56 -22.93 23.37
N ILE A 28 -14.79 -22.74 22.91
CA ILE A 28 -15.08 -22.12 21.61
C ILE A 28 -14.63 -20.64 21.62
N ARG A 29 -14.91 -19.88 22.68
CA ARG A 29 -14.44 -18.50 22.82
C ARG A 29 -12.93 -18.39 22.80
N ARG A 30 -12.20 -19.27 23.51
CA ARG A 30 -10.72 -19.32 23.49
C ARG A 30 -10.19 -19.68 22.10
N GLY A 31 -10.81 -20.62 21.40
CA GLY A 31 -10.44 -20.99 20.02
C GLY A 31 -10.61 -19.83 19.04
N ILE A 32 -11.72 -19.09 19.12
CA ILE A 32 -11.98 -17.92 18.25
C ILE A 32 -10.97 -16.80 18.54
N VAL A 33 -10.65 -16.52 19.82
CA VAL A 33 -9.65 -15.50 20.18
C VAL A 33 -8.26 -15.91 19.67
N PHE A 34 -7.87 -17.18 19.77
CA PHE A 34 -6.60 -17.67 19.20
C PHE A 34 -6.57 -17.58 17.68
N LEU A 35 -7.68 -17.89 17.00
CA LEU A 35 -7.79 -17.77 15.53
C LEU A 35 -7.70 -16.31 15.08
N LEU A 36 -8.36 -15.40 15.78
CA LEU A 36 -8.28 -13.95 15.52
C LEU A 36 -6.88 -13.40 15.79
N LEU A 37 -6.21 -13.83 16.86
CA LEU A 37 -4.84 -13.42 17.17
C LEU A 37 -3.84 -13.98 16.13
N SER A 38 -4.02 -15.21 15.65
CA SER A 38 -3.17 -15.77 14.58
C SER A 38 -3.37 -15.06 13.25
N LEU A 39 -4.61 -14.67 12.91
CA LEU A 39 -4.90 -13.85 11.73
C LEU A 39 -4.27 -12.45 11.81
N ILE A 40 -4.24 -11.85 13.01
CA ILE A 40 -3.58 -10.54 13.21
C ILE A 40 -2.06 -10.67 13.11
N ALA A 41 -1.48 -11.76 13.64
CA ALA A 41 -0.04 -11.99 13.60
C ALA A 41 0.49 -12.27 12.17
N THR A 42 -0.29 -12.95 11.32
CA THR A 42 0.10 -13.21 9.93
C THR A 42 0.09 -11.96 9.06
N ASN A 43 -0.76 -10.97 9.37
CA ASN A 43 -0.81 -9.71 8.65
C ASN A 43 0.41 -8.79 8.90
N ALA A 44 1.15 -8.98 10.00
CA ALA A 44 2.28 -8.13 10.33
C ALA A 44 3.51 -8.34 9.41
N SER A 45 3.70 -9.54 8.88
CA SER A 45 4.86 -9.84 8.01
C SER A 45 4.62 -9.53 6.52
N ALA A 46 3.37 -9.36 6.12
CA ALA A 46 2.97 -9.16 4.73
C ALA A 46 3.38 -7.79 4.19
N GLN A 47 3.44 -6.75 5.04
CA GLN A 47 3.81 -5.39 4.64
C GLN A 47 5.33 -5.11 4.66
N ASP A 48 6.16 -6.11 4.93
CA ASP A 48 7.61 -5.97 4.83
C ASP A 48 8.11 -6.01 3.38
N ARG A 49 7.27 -6.44 2.44
CA ARG A 49 7.56 -6.48 1.01
C ARG A 49 6.40 -5.88 0.24
N MET A 50 6.74 -5.11 -0.79
CA MET A 50 5.75 -4.54 -1.70
C MET A 50 5.18 -5.63 -2.62
N PHE A 51 4.03 -5.36 -3.22
CA PHE A 51 3.40 -6.21 -4.21
C PHE A 51 3.81 -5.78 -5.62
N PRO A 52 4.14 -6.69 -6.56
CA PRO A 52 4.50 -6.31 -7.92
C PRO A 52 3.33 -5.62 -8.64
N SER A 53 3.56 -4.42 -9.19
CA SER A 53 2.50 -3.64 -9.84
C SER A 53 1.89 -4.32 -11.07
N LYS A 54 2.67 -5.12 -11.82
CA LYS A 54 2.16 -5.85 -12.99
C LYS A 54 1.02 -6.81 -12.69
N VAL A 55 1.00 -7.40 -11.51
CA VAL A 55 -0.05 -8.33 -11.10
C VAL A 55 -1.29 -7.57 -10.65
N TYR A 56 -1.07 -6.33 -10.22
CA TYR A 56 -2.13 -5.45 -9.74
C TYR A 56 -2.82 -4.67 -10.85
N ALA A 57 -2.20 -4.57 -12.04
CA ALA A 57 -2.78 -3.90 -13.19
C ALA A 57 -4.06 -4.63 -13.64
N ASN A 58 -5.16 -4.29 -13.00
CA ASN A 58 -6.48 -4.66 -13.47
C ASN A 58 -6.72 -3.95 -14.81
N GLU A 59 -7.04 -4.69 -15.86
CA GLU A 59 -7.35 -4.08 -17.17
C GLU A 59 -8.40 -2.99 -17.07
N ALA A 60 -9.34 -3.16 -16.15
CA ALA A 60 -10.36 -2.20 -15.83
C ALA A 60 -9.81 -0.86 -15.28
N LEU A 61 -8.67 -0.84 -14.57
CA LEU A 61 -8.05 0.38 -14.04
C LEU A 61 -7.08 1.04 -15.02
N ARG A 62 -6.72 0.36 -16.13
CA ARG A 62 -5.73 0.85 -17.10
C ARG A 62 -6.04 2.25 -17.64
N GLY A 63 -7.30 2.55 -17.88
CA GLY A 63 -7.73 3.88 -18.34
C GLY A 63 -7.43 4.97 -17.30
N TYR A 64 -7.74 4.70 -16.04
CA TYR A 64 -7.47 5.62 -14.94
C TYR A 64 -5.97 5.80 -14.69
N GLU A 65 -5.19 4.73 -14.65
CA GLU A 65 -3.72 4.80 -14.53
C GLU A 65 -3.10 5.64 -15.65
N THR A 66 -3.58 5.46 -16.88
CA THR A 66 -3.12 6.27 -18.03
C THR A 66 -3.44 7.75 -17.82
N ALA A 67 -4.66 8.06 -17.36
CA ALA A 67 -5.06 9.42 -17.07
C ALA A 67 -4.22 10.06 -15.95
N LEU A 68 -3.87 9.29 -14.91
CA LEU A 68 -2.97 9.73 -13.84
C LEU A 68 -1.56 9.99 -14.37
N PHE A 69 -1.01 9.10 -15.21
CA PHE A 69 0.32 9.27 -15.78
C PHE A 69 0.40 10.52 -16.66
N ASP A 70 -0.62 10.78 -17.46
CA ASP A 70 -0.69 12.00 -18.29
C ASP A 70 -0.87 13.25 -17.41
N TYR A 71 -1.73 13.20 -16.41
CA TYR A 71 -1.96 14.31 -15.49
C TYR A 71 -0.70 14.69 -14.70
N PHE A 72 0.05 13.72 -14.21
CA PHE A 72 1.28 13.94 -13.44
C PHE A 72 2.53 14.09 -14.32
N ASN A 73 2.39 14.06 -15.64
CA ASN A 73 3.51 14.09 -16.60
C ASN A 73 4.54 12.99 -16.36
N ILE A 74 4.08 11.81 -15.91
CA ILE A 74 4.96 10.66 -15.71
C ILE A 74 5.43 10.17 -17.07
N SER A 75 6.71 10.37 -17.37
CA SER A 75 7.27 10.18 -18.69
C SER A 75 8.58 9.39 -18.65
N LYS A 76 9.14 9.17 -19.85
CA LYS A 76 10.46 8.55 -20.02
C LYS A 76 11.63 9.35 -19.40
N ALA A 77 11.43 10.64 -19.18
CA ALA A 77 12.43 11.50 -18.53
C ALA A 77 12.53 11.25 -17.03
N ASN A 78 11.51 10.63 -16.43
CA ASN A 78 11.55 10.31 -15.00
C ASN A 78 12.37 9.03 -14.78
N LYS A 79 13.41 9.13 -13.95
CA LYS A 79 14.22 7.98 -13.55
C LYS A 79 13.46 7.09 -12.55
N PHE A 80 12.75 7.71 -11.62
CA PHE A 80 11.82 7.07 -10.72
C PHE A 80 10.61 7.97 -10.44
N ALA A 81 9.51 7.37 -10.01
CA ALA A 81 8.33 8.08 -9.53
C ALA A 81 7.60 7.27 -8.45
N CYS A 82 7.00 7.97 -7.50
CA CYS A 82 6.04 7.42 -6.56
C CYS A 82 4.70 8.12 -6.78
N LEU A 83 3.73 7.38 -7.30
CA LEU A 83 2.35 7.83 -7.41
C LEU A 83 1.60 7.44 -6.15
N VAL A 84 0.86 8.39 -5.59
CA VAL A 84 0.11 8.21 -4.34
C VAL A 84 -1.36 8.50 -4.58
N GLU A 85 -2.18 7.52 -4.24
CA GLU A 85 -3.61 7.51 -4.52
C GLU A 85 -4.40 7.36 -3.21
N PRO A 86 -4.70 8.47 -2.52
CA PRO A 86 -5.57 8.47 -1.34
C PRO A 86 -7.02 8.27 -1.75
N SER A 87 -7.78 7.48 -0.99
CA SER A 87 -9.19 7.21 -1.33
C SER A 87 -10.10 8.45 -1.34
N TYR A 88 -9.78 9.48 -0.54
CA TYR A 88 -10.68 10.63 -0.32
C TYR A 88 -10.06 12.00 -0.57
N HIS A 89 -8.78 12.06 -0.89
CA HIS A 89 -8.04 13.30 -1.15
C HIS A 89 -7.51 13.30 -2.58
N GLY A 90 -6.97 14.43 -3.02
CA GLY A 90 -6.31 14.51 -4.32
C GLY A 90 -5.07 13.62 -4.37
N GLU A 91 -4.90 12.95 -5.48
CA GLU A 91 -3.74 12.15 -5.80
C GLU A 91 -2.50 13.05 -5.93
N TYR A 92 -1.33 12.49 -5.71
CA TYR A 92 -0.08 13.20 -5.92
C TYR A 92 1.03 12.29 -6.41
N CYS A 93 2.03 12.89 -7.04
CA CYS A 93 3.19 12.18 -7.55
C CYS A 93 4.47 12.90 -7.18
N LEU A 94 5.40 12.17 -6.60
CA LEU A 94 6.78 12.57 -6.43
C LEU A 94 7.60 11.88 -7.51
N SER A 95 8.25 12.64 -8.39
CA SER A 95 9.04 12.09 -9.49
C SER A 95 10.40 12.78 -9.61
N TYR A 96 11.39 12.05 -10.12
CA TYR A 96 12.72 12.60 -10.38
C TYR A 96 13.01 12.63 -11.88
N ASN A 97 13.23 13.83 -12.39
CA ASN A 97 13.69 14.07 -13.75
C ASN A 97 15.22 14.14 -13.77
N GLN A 98 15.83 13.10 -14.33
CA GLN A 98 17.29 12.98 -14.39
C GLN A 98 17.92 14.06 -15.29
N ARG A 99 17.25 14.44 -16.38
CA ARG A 99 17.80 15.40 -17.35
C ARG A 99 18.05 16.78 -16.71
N ASP A 100 17.10 17.20 -15.88
CA ASP A 100 17.10 18.53 -15.27
C ASP A 100 17.61 18.51 -13.81
N ASN A 101 17.86 17.30 -13.27
CA ASN A 101 18.23 17.04 -11.87
C ASN A 101 17.21 17.59 -10.89
N LEU A 102 15.92 17.42 -11.22
CA LEU A 102 14.80 17.96 -10.44
C LEU A 102 13.99 16.85 -9.78
N LEU A 103 13.78 16.96 -8.49
CA LEU A 103 12.72 16.26 -7.78
C LEU A 103 11.47 17.12 -7.86
N ILE A 104 10.38 16.55 -8.38
CA ILE A 104 9.14 17.26 -8.68
C ILE A 104 8.02 16.60 -7.87
N LEU A 105 7.30 17.42 -7.11
CA LEU A 105 6.07 17.04 -6.43
C LEU A 105 4.90 17.75 -7.10
N LYS A 106 3.93 17.00 -7.60
CA LYS A 106 2.68 17.52 -8.13
C LYS A 106 1.51 16.94 -7.37
N ARG A 107 0.63 17.79 -6.84
CA ARG A 107 -0.54 17.41 -6.06
C ARG A 107 -1.82 17.87 -6.75
N ALA A 108 -2.77 16.99 -6.94
CA ALA A 108 -4.11 17.37 -7.35
C ALA A 108 -4.86 18.01 -6.17
N LYS A 109 -5.52 19.15 -6.40
CA LYS A 109 -6.30 19.85 -5.35
C LYS A 109 -7.55 19.10 -4.95
N LYS A 110 -8.03 18.21 -5.81
CA LYS A 110 -9.19 17.36 -5.61
C LYS A 110 -8.91 15.96 -6.13
N ASN A 111 -9.66 15.01 -5.65
CA ASN A 111 -9.55 13.63 -6.10
C ASN A 111 -9.95 13.49 -7.58
N ILE A 112 -9.01 13.06 -8.42
CA ILE A 112 -9.17 12.95 -9.88
C ILE A 112 -10.22 11.89 -10.20
N TRP A 113 -10.22 10.77 -9.47
CA TRP A 113 -11.20 9.70 -9.65
C TRP A 113 -12.63 10.24 -9.58
N SER A 114 -12.95 10.96 -8.53
CA SER A 114 -14.30 11.47 -8.30
C SER A 114 -14.65 12.63 -9.23
N GLU A 115 -13.71 13.54 -9.50
CA GLU A 115 -13.94 14.71 -10.36
C GLU A 115 -14.18 14.34 -11.83
N GLN A 116 -13.47 13.31 -12.33
CA GLN A 116 -13.66 12.79 -13.69
C GLN A 116 -14.79 11.76 -13.79
N GLY A 117 -15.35 11.34 -12.66
CA GLY A 117 -16.50 10.43 -12.63
C GLY A 117 -16.16 8.99 -12.96
N TRP A 118 -14.98 8.51 -12.58
CA TRP A 118 -14.63 7.09 -12.63
C TRP A 118 -15.54 6.31 -11.67
N THR A 119 -16.10 5.18 -12.11
CA THR A 119 -17.02 4.36 -11.30
C THR A 119 -16.63 2.88 -11.37
N TYR A 120 -17.02 2.11 -10.33
CA TYR A 120 -16.90 0.67 -10.31
C TYR A 120 -18.28 0.00 -10.54
N PRO A 121 -18.43 -1.06 -11.35
CA PRO A 121 -17.44 -1.56 -12.30
C PRO A 121 -17.13 -0.51 -13.36
N LEU A 122 -15.91 -0.49 -13.82
CA LEU A 122 -15.45 0.50 -14.79
C LEU A 122 -16.27 0.40 -16.08
N ASP A 123 -17.35 1.16 -16.10
CA ASP A 123 -18.04 1.44 -17.32
C ASP A 123 -17.10 2.29 -18.18
N SER A 124 -16.90 1.89 -19.43
CA SER A 124 -15.98 2.56 -20.36
C SER A 124 -16.35 4.03 -20.65
N GLN A 125 -17.46 4.49 -20.10
CA GLN A 125 -17.95 5.85 -20.26
C GLN A 125 -17.66 6.68 -19.03
N LEU A 126 -16.56 7.44 -19.09
CA LEU A 126 -16.30 8.53 -18.16
C LEU A 126 -17.46 9.54 -18.16
N ARG A 127 -18.02 9.82 -17.00
CA ARG A 127 -19.11 10.82 -16.88
C ARG A 127 -18.66 12.23 -17.24
N ASN A 128 -17.40 12.56 -16.97
CA ASN A 128 -16.80 13.88 -17.25
C ASN A 128 -15.40 13.74 -17.85
N PRO A 129 -15.23 13.10 -19.05
CA PRO A 129 -13.93 12.98 -19.68
C PRO A 129 -13.35 14.37 -19.96
N GLY A 130 -12.12 14.61 -19.49
CA GLY A 130 -11.44 15.88 -19.72
C GLY A 130 -11.74 17.00 -18.71
N LYS A 131 -12.51 16.77 -17.64
CA LYS A 131 -12.60 17.73 -16.55
C LYS A 131 -11.21 17.95 -15.97
N LYS A 132 -10.72 19.19 -16.10
CA LYS A 132 -9.41 19.55 -15.51
C LYS A 132 -9.53 19.64 -14.00
N VAL A 133 -8.59 19.01 -13.32
CA VAL A 133 -8.39 19.17 -11.88
C VAL A 133 -7.16 20.07 -11.70
N ASP A 134 -7.27 21.12 -10.88
CA ASP A 134 -6.14 21.99 -10.58
C ASP A 134 -5.07 21.23 -9.80
N ALA A 135 -3.82 21.59 -10.04
CA ALA A 135 -2.68 21.03 -9.33
C ALA A 135 -1.85 22.13 -8.65
N GLU A 136 -1.14 21.73 -7.60
CA GLU A 136 0.01 22.44 -7.06
C GLU A 136 1.26 21.68 -7.50
N GLU A 137 2.28 22.41 -7.94
CA GLU A 137 3.53 21.80 -8.39
C GLU A 137 4.71 22.50 -7.73
N TYR A 138 5.58 21.72 -7.14
CA TYR A 138 6.80 22.13 -6.50
C TYR A 138 7.96 21.39 -7.15
N SER A 139 9.10 22.04 -7.29
CA SER A 139 10.30 21.40 -7.81
C SER A 139 11.54 21.89 -7.09
N LEU A 140 12.48 20.98 -6.87
CA LEU A 140 13.71 21.26 -6.18
C LEU A 140 14.87 20.48 -6.81
N ARG A 141 15.99 21.17 -7.04
CA ARG A 141 17.21 20.49 -7.48
C ARG A 141 17.83 19.74 -6.31
N ILE A 142 18.12 18.47 -6.51
CA ILE A 142 18.73 17.60 -5.49
C ILE A 142 20.17 17.23 -5.87
N SER A 143 20.95 16.77 -4.90
CA SER A 143 22.30 16.25 -5.17
C SER A 143 22.25 14.89 -5.86
N ASP A 144 23.28 14.59 -6.66
CA ASP A 144 23.43 13.29 -7.30
C ASP A 144 23.44 12.15 -6.27
N SER A 145 24.09 12.36 -5.13
CA SER A 145 24.12 11.37 -4.04
C SER A 145 22.72 11.05 -3.49
N LEU A 146 21.84 12.06 -3.34
CA LEU A 146 20.46 11.83 -2.91
C LEU A 146 19.67 11.12 -4.01
N ALA A 147 19.83 11.52 -5.27
CA ALA A 147 19.17 10.90 -6.41
C ALA A 147 19.54 9.42 -6.57
N ASP A 148 20.84 9.10 -6.49
CA ASP A 148 21.34 7.72 -6.58
C ASP A 148 20.84 6.87 -5.41
N SER A 149 20.88 7.41 -4.18
CA SER A 149 20.38 6.70 -3.00
C SER A 149 18.87 6.36 -3.13
N LEU A 150 18.09 7.30 -3.63
CA LEU A 150 16.65 7.08 -3.89
C LEU A 150 16.44 6.04 -4.97
N GLN A 151 17.17 6.12 -6.07
CA GLN A 151 17.07 5.13 -7.15
C GLN A 151 17.36 3.72 -6.63
N VAL A 152 18.40 3.56 -5.81
CA VAL A 152 18.75 2.26 -5.21
C VAL A 152 17.66 1.77 -4.24
N MET A 153 17.04 2.66 -3.47
CA MET A 153 15.92 2.30 -2.60
C MET A 153 14.72 1.81 -3.41
N PHE A 154 14.32 2.56 -4.46
CA PHE A 154 13.24 2.15 -5.36
C PHE A 154 13.52 0.80 -6.01
N ALA A 155 14.74 0.62 -6.54
CA ALA A 155 15.15 -0.66 -7.14
C ALA A 155 15.06 -1.80 -6.13
N SER A 156 15.56 -1.59 -4.90
CA SER A 156 15.53 -2.61 -3.86
C SER A 156 14.11 -2.99 -3.46
N ALA A 157 13.22 -2.03 -3.28
CA ALA A 157 11.82 -2.26 -2.96
C ALA A 157 11.09 -3.05 -4.07
N ILE A 158 11.33 -2.68 -5.34
CA ILE A 158 10.69 -3.31 -6.50
C ILE A 158 11.22 -4.74 -6.72
N LEU A 159 12.55 -4.94 -6.68
CA LEU A 159 13.18 -6.25 -6.91
C LEU A 159 12.84 -7.28 -5.81
N THR A 160 12.54 -6.81 -4.61
CA THR A 160 12.15 -7.70 -3.51
C THR A 160 10.63 -7.82 -3.36
N SER A 161 9.85 -7.24 -4.25
CA SER A 161 8.40 -7.37 -4.23
C SER A 161 7.95 -8.82 -4.32
N SER A 162 6.82 -9.17 -3.70
CA SER A 162 6.35 -10.54 -3.58
C SER A 162 4.86 -10.63 -3.79
N LEU A 163 4.43 -11.72 -4.41
CA LEU A 163 3.00 -12.10 -4.53
C LEU A 163 2.44 -12.70 -3.22
N ILE A 164 3.31 -13.02 -2.27
CA ILE A 164 2.93 -13.66 -1.01
C ILE A 164 2.73 -12.55 0.02
N GLY A 165 1.54 -12.45 0.54
CA GLY A 165 1.19 -11.53 1.60
C GLY A 165 -0.04 -10.73 1.26
N ASP A 166 -0.35 -9.64 1.53
CA ASP A 166 -1.57 -8.91 1.71
C ASP A 166 -2.55 -8.89 0.54
N THR A 167 -3.80 -8.93 0.92
CA THR A 167 -4.89 -8.38 0.11
C THR A 167 -4.66 -6.87 0.00
N LEU A 168 -4.16 -6.44 -1.15
CA LEU A 168 -4.12 -5.04 -1.51
C LEU A 168 -5.55 -4.53 -1.64
N GLY A 169 -5.98 -3.76 -0.68
CA GLY A 169 -7.27 -3.11 -0.75
C GLY A 169 -8.11 -3.23 0.53
N GLY A 170 -8.88 -2.18 0.76
CA GLY A 170 -9.85 -2.02 1.82
C GLY A 170 -10.78 -0.86 1.52
N LEU A 171 -11.78 -0.67 2.35
CA LEU A 171 -12.65 0.51 2.29
C LEU A 171 -11.89 1.71 2.88
N GLY A 172 -11.30 2.51 2.01
CA GLY A 172 -10.49 3.67 2.41
C GLY A 172 -9.03 3.30 2.69
N GLY A 173 -8.13 4.20 2.38
CA GLY A 173 -6.70 4.02 2.54
C GLY A 173 -5.91 4.79 1.50
N VAL A 174 -4.62 4.49 1.41
CA VAL A 174 -3.71 5.13 0.46
C VAL A 174 -2.90 4.07 -0.26
N THR A 175 -2.93 4.10 -1.58
CA THR A 175 -2.04 3.27 -2.42
C THR A 175 -0.79 4.07 -2.76
N TYR A 176 0.37 3.45 -2.58
CA TYR A 176 1.67 3.97 -2.98
C TYR A 176 2.25 3.09 -4.06
N GLN A 177 2.44 3.63 -5.25
CA GLN A 177 3.01 2.93 -6.38
C GLN A 177 4.44 3.44 -6.67
N PHE A 178 5.42 2.61 -6.40
CA PHE A 178 6.84 2.86 -6.66
C PHE A 178 7.19 2.38 -8.07
N MET A 179 7.80 3.23 -8.87
CA MET A 179 8.12 2.95 -10.27
C MET A 179 9.56 3.35 -10.60
N LEU A 180 10.24 2.52 -11.39
CA LEU A 180 11.51 2.85 -12.03
C LEU A 180 11.30 2.99 -13.54
N SER A 181 11.82 4.07 -14.11
CA SER A 181 11.71 4.36 -15.56
C SER A 181 10.30 4.08 -16.09
N PRO A 182 9.27 4.76 -15.55
CA PRO A 182 7.87 4.30 -15.60
C PRO A 182 7.28 4.05 -16.99
N ARG A 183 7.81 4.65 -18.05
CA ARG A 183 7.30 4.38 -19.41
C ARG A 183 8.04 3.29 -20.19
N TYR A 184 9.21 2.82 -19.72
CA TYR A 184 9.97 1.80 -20.45
C TYR A 184 9.86 0.40 -19.86
N SER A 185 9.69 0.35 -18.56
CA SER A 185 9.54 -0.92 -17.88
C SER A 185 8.27 -0.88 -17.04
N SER A 186 7.48 -1.92 -17.14
CA SER A 186 6.43 -2.24 -16.20
C SER A 186 7.03 -2.65 -14.82
N TRP A 187 8.18 -2.08 -14.44
CA TRP A 187 8.86 -2.36 -13.19
C TRP A 187 8.36 -1.41 -12.13
N GLY A 188 7.47 -1.91 -11.33
CA GLY A 188 6.91 -1.18 -10.21
C GLY A 188 6.49 -2.12 -9.10
N ALA A 189 6.26 -1.55 -7.95
CA ALA A 189 5.71 -2.24 -6.80
C ALA A 189 4.74 -1.33 -6.05
N VAL A 190 3.74 -1.93 -5.43
CA VAL A 190 2.69 -1.21 -4.70
C VAL A 190 2.62 -1.67 -3.26
N CYS A 191 2.23 -0.76 -2.38
CA CYS A 191 1.76 -1.07 -1.04
C CYS A 191 0.51 -0.25 -0.72
N TRP A 192 -0.35 -0.82 0.10
CA TRP A 192 -1.59 -0.17 0.52
C TRP A 192 -1.56 0.08 2.02
N SER A 193 -1.72 1.35 2.43
CA SER A 193 -1.78 1.79 3.83
C SER A 193 -0.83 1.03 4.77
N PRO A 194 0.48 0.98 4.47
CA PRO A 194 1.41 0.17 5.24
C PRO A 194 1.58 0.74 6.65
N LYS A 195 1.74 -0.14 7.64
CA LYS A 195 2.04 0.25 9.01
C LYS A 195 3.45 0.86 9.08
N GLU A 196 3.63 1.93 9.84
CA GLU A 196 4.91 2.64 9.99
C GLU A 196 6.09 1.73 10.42
N SER A 197 5.80 0.69 11.22
CA SER A 197 6.82 -0.26 11.70
C SER A 197 7.32 -1.23 10.63
N THR A 198 6.66 -1.35 9.49
CA THR A 198 7.03 -2.26 8.40
C THR A 198 8.03 -1.62 7.45
N ASN A 199 8.73 -2.42 6.64
CA ASN A 199 9.66 -1.91 5.64
C ASN A 199 8.97 -1.01 4.61
N CYS A 200 7.76 -1.38 4.18
CA CYS A 200 6.94 -0.57 3.28
C CYS A 200 6.54 0.75 3.94
N GLY A 201 6.12 0.74 5.21
CA GLY A 201 5.79 1.95 5.95
C GLY A 201 6.98 2.89 6.12
N GLN A 202 8.18 2.34 6.35
CA GLN A 202 9.40 3.14 6.42
C GLN A 202 9.78 3.75 5.06
N ALA A 203 9.58 3.03 3.94
CA ALA A 203 9.77 3.59 2.61
C ALA A 203 8.77 4.72 2.31
N VAL A 204 7.50 4.53 2.69
CA VAL A 204 6.46 5.57 2.58
C VAL A 204 6.83 6.80 3.41
N ALA A 205 7.31 6.62 4.64
CA ALA A 205 7.77 7.74 5.47
C ALA A 205 8.91 8.54 4.81
N ILE A 206 9.81 7.89 4.06
CA ILE A 206 10.82 8.59 3.24
C ILE A 206 10.14 9.42 2.15
N ILE A 207 9.16 8.86 1.43
CA ILE A 207 8.42 9.61 0.39
C ILE A 207 7.74 10.85 0.98
N GLU A 208 7.07 10.73 2.12
CA GLU A 208 6.40 11.87 2.77
C GLU A 208 7.39 12.94 3.23
N LYS A 209 8.55 12.56 3.76
CA LYS A 209 9.63 13.49 4.11
C LYS A 209 10.19 14.21 2.87
N LEU A 210 10.33 13.49 1.75
CA LEU A 210 10.77 14.08 0.48
C LEU A 210 9.72 15.06 -0.08
N CYS A 211 8.43 14.73 0.01
CA CYS A 211 7.37 15.66 -0.37
C CYS A 211 7.50 16.97 0.42
N LYS A 212 7.63 16.88 1.75
CA LYS A 212 7.83 18.05 2.62
C LYS A 212 9.11 18.81 2.26
N TYR A 213 10.21 18.11 1.98
CA TYR A 213 11.47 18.70 1.57
C TYR A 213 11.33 19.52 0.28
N VAL A 214 10.63 18.99 -0.73
CA VAL A 214 10.38 19.70 -2.00
C VAL A 214 9.50 20.92 -1.79
N GLU A 215 8.51 20.86 -0.91
CA GLU A 215 7.61 21.97 -0.58
C GLU A 215 8.34 23.10 0.17
N THR A 216 9.23 22.77 1.10
CA THR A 216 9.88 23.76 2.00
C THR A 216 11.24 24.22 1.53
N GLY A 217 11.96 23.42 0.74
CA GLY A 217 13.34 23.68 0.33
C GLY A 217 14.38 23.53 1.46
N ASP A 218 14.02 22.87 2.57
CA ASP A 218 14.89 22.71 3.75
C ASP A 218 16.04 21.75 3.47
N LYS A 219 17.23 22.32 3.22
CA LYS A 219 18.43 21.55 2.86
C LYS A 219 19.00 20.72 4.02
N GLU A 220 18.83 21.14 5.27
CA GLU A 220 19.33 20.38 6.41
C GLU A 220 18.57 19.06 6.58
N ALA A 221 17.27 19.07 6.29
CA ALA A 221 16.47 17.87 6.26
C ALA A 221 16.96 16.86 5.21
N ALA A 222 17.54 17.30 4.08
CA ALA A 222 17.98 16.41 3.00
C ALA A 222 19.22 15.58 3.34
N GLU A 223 20.19 16.14 4.06
CA GLU A 223 21.41 15.42 4.45
C GLU A 223 21.10 14.25 5.38
N ASN A 224 20.17 14.45 6.31
CA ASN A 224 19.70 13.40 7.21
C ASN A 224 18.94 12.29 6.48
N LEU A 225 18.25 12.62 5.38
CA LEU A 225 17.48 11.65 4.58
C LEU A 225 18.35 10.57 3.94
N ILE A 226 19.58 10.89 3.50
CA ILE A 226 20.45 9.90 2.85
C ILE A 226 20.71 8.71 3.79
N GLY A 227 21.02 8.96 5.05
CA GLY A 227 21.22 7.90 6.04
C GLY A 227 19.98 7.02 6.25
N GLU A 228 18.80 7.65 6.31
CA GLU A 228 17.54 6.93 6.44
C GLU A 228 17.24 6.11 5.18
N ILE A 229 17.45 6.65 3.98
CA ILE A 229 17.27 5.97 2.71
C ILE A 229 18.16 4.71 2.64
N VAL A 230 19.43 4.84 2.99
CA VAL A 230 20.37 3.70 3.02
C VAL A 230 19.89 2.63 4.01
N ARG A 231 19.44 3.03 5.18
CA ARG A 231 18.88 2.10 6.19
C ARG A 231 17.66 1.35 5.64
N VAL A 232 16.69 2.05 5.05
CA VAL A 232 15.50 1.44 4.46
C VAL A 232 15.84 0.54 3.28
N THR A 233 16.78 0.95 2.44
CA THR A 233 17.32 0.12 1.35
C THR A 233 17.83 -1.22 1.88
N ASN A 234 18.58 -1.22 2.97
CA ASN A 234 19.13 -2.45 3.55
C ASN A 234 18.05 -3.35 4.15
N LEU A 235 16.93 -2.80 4.62
CA LEU A 235 15.77 -3.60 5.04
C LEU A 235 15.15 -4.38 3.87
N PHE A 236 15.06 -3.80 2.68
CA PHE A 236 14.61 -4.54 1.50
C PHE A 236 15.66 -5.56 1.02
N ARG A 237 16.95 -5.20 1.03
CA ARG A 237 18.03 -6.09 0.55
C ARG A 237 18.14 -7.42 1.31
N GLN A 238 17.68 -7.50 2.54
CA GLN A 238 17.65 -8.77 3.27
C GLN A 238 16.77 -9.83 2.60
N TYR A 239 15.84 -9.44 1.72
CA TYR A 239 14.98 -10.34 0.94
C TYR A 239 15.57 -10.71 -0.42
N TYR A 240 16.77 -10.24 -0.76
CA TYR A 240 17.44 -10.67 -2.00
C TYR A 240 17.75 -12.17 -1.93
N PRO A 241 17.60 -12.90 -3.04
CA PRO A 241 18.10 -14.26 -3.16
C PRO A 241 19.56 -14.34 -2.76
N ALA A 242 19.99 -15.45 -2.16
CA ALA A 242 21.33 -15.58 -1.55
C ALA A 242 22.48 -15.20 -2.50
N GLY A 243 22.36 -15.44 -3.82
CA GLY A 243 23.37 -15.07 -4.82
C GLY A 243 23.50 -13.57 -5.09
N TYR A 244 22.49 -12.77 -4.77
CA TYR A 244 22.49 -11.32 -5.04
C TYR A 244 22.97 -10.46 -3.87
N ARG A 245 23.21 -11.07 -2.70
CA ARG A 245 23.58 -10.33 -1.48
C ARG A 245 24.99 -9.76 -1.50
N HIS A 246 25.86 -10.25 -2.37
CA HIS A 246 27.29 -9.92 -2.39
C HIS A 246 27.73 -9.00 -3.53
N GLU A 247 26.90 -8.75 -4.53
CA GLU A 247 27.28 -7.85 -5.62
C GLU A 247 27.08 -6.39 -5.20
N LYS A 248 28.21 -5.71 -5.01
CA LYS A 248 28.28 -4.31 -4.54
C LYS A 248 27.81 -3.28 -5.55
N THR A 249 27.40 -3.66 -6.75
CA THR A 249 27.17 -2.67 -7.80
C THR A 249 26.07 -3.12 -8.75
N PHE A 250 24.85 -2.65 -8.53
CA PHE A 250 23.94 -2.51 -9.65
C PHE A 250 24.31 -1.22 -10.38
N CYS A 251 25.08 -1.33 -11.45
CA CYS A 251 25.11 -0.32 -12.50
C CYS A 251 23.76 -0.41 -13.23
N ILE A 252 22.81 0.48 -12.89
CA ILE A 252 21.58 0.70 -13.64
C ILE A 252 21.70 2.01 -14.42
#